data_60404e6a7940db1025e334a189235ae4
#
_entry.id   60404e6a7940db1025e334a189235ae4
#
_cell.length_a   1.000
_cell.length_b   1.000
_cell.length_c   1.000
_cell.angle_alpha   90.00
_cell.angle_beta   90.00
_cell.angle_gamma   90.00
#
_symmetry.space_group_name_H-M   'P 1'
#
loop_
_entity.id
_entity.type
_entity.pdbx_description
1 polymer ?
#
loop_
_entity_poly.entity_id
_entity_poly.type
_entity_poly.pdbx_seq_one_letter_code
_entity_poly.pdbx_strand_id
1 'polypeptide(L)'
;MSWFYHNKLILVLAVILSALLSSTEKSSAIFGRNLNKSKVTTRKSSGEFIIVSGGTALRKWENLRKEKYQHDRWWGNFIRPARARIQELQNEYGDQCKITWLVYKPSYESRSNEDGKPLISWIESVRDKYKISLLWITEGKDIINYINNGKDRSQIKIAGFEYYGHSNRHAFLIDYSNRIIGVSTVWLHEEELTRINRSSFLRKSKCISYGCNTGESMSKKWRKATGVSMRAAIGKTDYTNPLKPTVVPPGSWNDSKSIFKRKK
;
A
#
# COMPACT_ATOMS: atom_id res chain seq x y z
N MET A 1 -17.14 -52.35 46.09
CA MET A 1 -18.05 -51.39 45.42
C MET A 1 -17.35 -50.43 44.39
N SER A 2 -16.06 -50.47 44.25
CA SER A 2 -15.30 -49.55 43.34
C SER A 2 -15.25 -49.96 41.85
N TRP A 3 -15.37 -51.30 41.57
CA TRP A 3 -15.19 -51.82 40.20
C TRP A 3 -16.39 -51.57 39.27
N PHE A 4 -17.59 -51.42 39.79
CA PHE A 4 -18.83 -51.20 39.03
C PHE A 4 -18.97 -49.76 38.53
N TYR A 5 -18.37 -48.79 39.20
CA TYR A 5 -18.41 -47.38 38.77
C TYR A 5 -17.46 -47.06 37.61
N HIS A 6 -16.31 -47.75 37.54
CA HIS A 6 -15.33 -47.52 36.45
C HIS A 6 -15.88 -48.00 35.09
N ASN A 7 -16.57 -49.11 35.03
CA ASN A 7 -17.11 -49.64 33.78
C ASN A 7 -18.29 -48.80 33.22
N LYS A 8 -19.11 -48.21 34.09
CA LYS A 8 -20.18 -47.31 33.64
C LYS A 8 -19.65 -45.99 33.10
N LEU A 9 -18.55 -45.45 33.64
CA LEU A 9 -17.93 -44.23 33.18
C LEU A 9 -17.29 -44.38 31.79
N ILE A 10 -16.65 -45.50 31.54
CA ILE A 10 -16.05 -45.85 30.25
C ILE A 10 -17.13 -46.02 29.16
N LEU A 11 -18.26 -46.61 29.49
CA LEU A 11 -19.37 -46.81 28.53
C LEU A 11 -20.04 -45.46 28.15
N VAL A 12 -20.21 -44.55 29.10
CA VAL A 12 -20.78 -43.22 28.86
C VAL A 12 -19.84 -42.35 28.01
N LEU A 13 -18.52 -42.42 28.25
CA LEU A 13 -17.53 -41.72 27.45
C LEU A 13 -17.46 -42.26 26.01
N ALA A 14 -17.59 -43.58 25.81
CA ALA A 14 -17.60 -44.16 24.46
C ALA A 14 -18.86 -43.74 23.66
N VAL A 15 -20.02 -43.63 24.28
CA VAL A 15 -21.26 -43.20 23.64
C VAL A 15 -21.22 -41.71 23.29
N ILE A 16 -20.62 -40.86 24.13
CA ILE A 16 -20.44 -39.43 23.85
C ILE A 16 -19.44 -39.22 22.69
N LEU A 17 -18.36 -39.99 22.65
CA LEU A 17 -17.35 -39.92 21.60
C LEU A 17 -17.91 -40.36 20.24
N SER A 18 -18.77 -41.42 20.21
CA SER A 18 -19.42 -41.85 18.97
C SER A 18 -20.47 -40.87 18.45
N ALA A 19 -21.18 -40.16 19.35
CA ALA A 19 -22.13 -39.10 18.99
C ALA A 19 -21.44 -37.86 18.44
N LEU A 20 -20.25 -37.51 18.95
CA LEU A 20 -19.43 -36.40 18.43
C LEU A 20 -18.82 -36.72 17.05
N LEU A 21 -18.41 -37.96 16.80
CA LEU A 21 -17.89 -38.39 15.50
C LEU A 21 -18.98 -38.45 14.42
N SER A 22 -20.21 -38.86 14.77
CA SER A 22 -21.33 -38.88 13.81
C SER A 22 -21.88 -37.48 13.47
N SER A 23 -21.70 -36.50 14.35
CA SER A 23 -22.09 -35.10 14.08
C SER A 23 -21.12 -34.36 13.18
N THR A 24 -19.84 -34.74 13.16
CA THR A 24 -18.83 -34.15 12.28
C THR A 24 -18.98 -34.61 10.81
N GLU A 25 -19.41 -35.84 10.57
CA GLU A 25 -19.66 -36.32 9.21
C GLU A 25 -20.92 -35.72 8.57
N LYS A 26 -21.95 -35.39 9.35
CA LYS A 26 -23.14 -34.70 8.81
C LYS A 26 -22.94 -33.20 8.54
N SER A 27 -22.00 -32.56 9.22
CA SER A 27 -21.66 -31.17 8.95
C SER A 27 -20.82 -30.98 7.68
N SER A 28 -20.01 -31.96 7.30
CA SER A 28 -19.22 -31.89 6.07
C SER A 28 -20.03 -32.08 4.78
N ALA A 29 -21.17 -32.79 4.88
CA ALA A 29 -22.05 -33.05 3.72
C ALA A 29 -22.98 -31.88 3.35
N ILE A 30 -23.22 -30.92 4.26
CA ILE A 30 -24.09 -29.75 4.00
C ILE A 30 -23.31 -28.56 3.45
N PHE A 31 -22.00 -28.49 3.70
CA PHE A 31 -21.14 -27.40 3.19
C PHE A 31 -20.57 -27.66 1.77
N GLY A 32 -20.88 -28.81 1.16
CA GLY A 32 -20.41 -29.22 -0.16
C GLY A 32 -21.27 -28.74 -1.35
N ARG A 33 -22.28 -27.88 -1.15
CA ARG A 33 -23.10 -27.37 -2.26
C ARG A 33 -22.68 -25.98 -2.66
N ASN A 34 -22.03 -25.93 -3.84
CA ASN A 34 -21.89 -24.75 -4.68
C ASN A 34 -21.07 -23.56 -4.11
N LEU A 35 -19.84 -23.77 -3.80
CA LEU A 35 -18.85 -22.77 -4.16
C LEU A 35 -18.68 -22.87 -5.70
N ASN A 36 -19.53 -22.20 -6.44
CA ASN A 36 -19.16 -21.74 -7.76
C ASN A 36 -17.82 -21.01 -7.59
N LYS A 37 -16.71 -21.69 -7.88
CA LYS A 37 -15.45 -21.04 -8.20
C LYS A 37 -15.78 -20.20 -9.43
N SER A 38 -16.25 -18.95 -9.21
CA SER A 38 -16.19 -17.94 -10.25
C SER A 38 -14.75 -18.02 -10.74
N LYS A 39 -14.54 -18.44 -11.99
CA LYS A 39 -13.24 -18.32 -12.64
C LYS A 39 -12.91 -16.85 -12.55
N VAL A 40 -12.11 -16.47 -11.54
CA VAL A 40 -11.48 -15.17 -11.51
C VAL A 40 -10.62 -15.14 -12.77
N THR A 41 -11.16 -14.52 -13.80
CA THR A 41 -10.45 -14.30 -15.05
C THR A 41 -9.38 -13.27 -14.70
N THR A 42 -8.21 -13.76 -14.30
CA THR A 42 -7.05 -12.91 -13.98
C THR A 42 -6.74 -12.10 -15.23
N ARG A 43 -6.90 -10.78 -15.13
CA ARG A 43 -6.51 -9.87 -16.21
C ARG A 43 -4.99 -9.99 -16.39
N LYS A 44 -4.57 -10.35 -17.61
CA LYS A 44 -3.15 -10.38 -17.95
C LYS A 44 -2.59 -8.94 -17.85
N SER A 45 -1.76 -8.65 -16.85
CA SER A 45 -1.02 -7.39 -16.81
C SER A 45 0.19 -7.50 -17.72
N SER A 46 0.29 -6.60 -18.69
CA SER A 46 1.46 -6.49 -19.56
C SER A 46 2.52 -5.52 -19.04
N GLY A 47 2.41 -5.05 -17.80
CA GLY A 47 3.29 -4.03 -17.25
C GLY A 47 3.58 -4.18 -15.76
N GLU A 48 4.38 -3.25 -15.24
CA GLU A 48 4.79 -3.19 -13.85
C GLU A 48 3.95 -2.19 -13.06
N PHE A 49 3.61 -2.53 -11.82
CA PHE A 49 3.06 -1.59 -10.83
C PHE A 49 4.16 -1.14 -9.89
N ILE A 50 4.35 0.17 -9.80
CA ILE A 50 5.27 0.81 -8.85
C ILE A 50 4.47 1.38 -7.70
N ILE A 51 4.79 0.95 -6.48
CA ILE A 51 4.22 1.48 -5.25
C ILE A 51 5.35 2.19 -4.51
N VAL A 52 5.09 3.40 -4.03
CA VAL A 52 6.06 4.20 -3.27
C VAL A 52 5.50 4.49 -1.89
N SER A 53 6.25 4.15 -0.85
CA SER A 53 5.97 4.54 0.53
C SER A 53 7.03 5.53 1.01
N GLY A 54 6.58 6.75 1.32
CA GLY A 54 7.40 7.75 1.99
C GLY A 54 7.69 7.37 3.44
N GLY A 55 8.52 8.15 4.07
CA GLY A 55 8.96 7.94 5.44
C GLY A 55 7.98 8.49 6.48
N THR A 56 7.90 7.79 7.60
CA THR A 56 7.16 8.20 8.79
C THR A 56 7.95 9.23 9.61
N ALA A 57 7.28 10.14 10.27
CA ALA A 57 7.90 11.05 11.23
C ALA A 57 8.38 10.32 12.49
N LEU A 58 9.32 10.91 13.20
CA LEU A 58 9.69 10.45 14.53
C LEU A 58 8.56 10.70 15.54
N ARG A 59 8.36 9.77 16.46
CA ARG A 59 7.34 9.87 17.52
C ARG A 59 7.47 11.13 18.34
N LYS A 60 8.71 11.52 18.67
CA LYS A 60 8.99 12.74 19.43
C LYS A 60 8.40 14.00 18.79
N TRP A 61 8.37 14.10 17.46
CA TRP A 61 7.77 15.22 16.74
C TRP A 61 6.25 15.14 16.72
N GLU A 62 5.69 13.93 16.61
CA GLU A 62 4.26 13.72 16.70
C GLU A 62 3.70 14.09 18.06
N ASN A 63 4.44 13.75 19.15
CA ASN A 63 4.04 14.07 20.52
C ASN A 63 3.95 15.59 20.79
N LEU A 64 4.65 16.42 20.02
CA LEU A 64 4.54 17.89 20.11
C LEU A 64 3.32 18.46 19.39
N ARG A 65 2.62 17.64 18.59
CA ARG A 65 1.42 18.05 17.87
C ARG A 65 0.17 17.78 18.72
N LYS A 66 -0.87 18.59 18.53
CA LYS A 66 -2.19 18.25 19.07
C LYS A 66 -2.64 16.90 18.52
N GLU A 67 -3.29 16.08 19.31
CA GLU A 67 -3.64 14.68 18.97
C GLU A 67 -4.29 14.54 17.59
N LYS A 68 -5.23 15.42 17.24
CA LYS A 68 -5.89 15.44 15.93
C LYS A 68 -4.98 15.70 14.74
N TYR A 69 -3.73 16.10 14.98
CA TYR A 69 -2.71 16.38 13.95
C TYR A 69 -1.53 15.40 14.02
N GLN A 70 -1.61 14.37 14.86
CA GLN A 70 -0.59 13.32 14.98
C GLN A 70 -0.78 12.30 13.86
N HIS A 71 -0.26 12.61 12.67
CA HIS A 71 -0.47 11.81 11.48
C HIS A 71 0.36 10.51 11.50
N ASP A 72 1.56 10.53 12.10
CA ASP A 72 2.49 9.40 12.13
C ASP A 72 2.62 8.75 13.51
N ARG A 73 1.58 8.89 14.34
CA ARG A 73 1.47 8.13 15.58
C ARG A 73 1.69 6.62 15.34
N TRP A 74 1.23 6.14 14.20
CA TRP A 74 1.42 4.78 13.72
C TRP A 74 2.48 4.76 12.62
N TRP A 75 3.64 4.17 12.90
CA TRP A 75 4.73 4.05 11.93
C TRP A 75 4.31 3.41 10.58
N GLY A 76 3.28 2.56 10.62
CA GLY A 76 2.80 1.81 9.46
C GLY A 76 1.79 2.56 8.58
N ASN A 77 1.56 3.87 8.76
CA ASN A 77 0.53 4.59 8.01
C ASN A 77 0.70 4.50 6.49
N PHE A 78 1.93 4.52 5.97
CA PHE A 78 2.20 4.41 4.54
C PHE A 78 2.53 2.97 4.09
N ILE A 79 2.80 2.09 5.05
CA ILE A 79 3.12 0.67 4.81
C ILE A 79 1.86 -0.18 4.68
N ARG A 80 0.88 0.02 5.58
CA ARG A 80 -0.34 -0.79 5.62
C ARG A 80 -1.20 -0.68 4.36
N PRO A 81 -1.54 0.53 3.86
CA PRO A 81 -2.29 0.65 2.62
C PRO A 81 -1.49 0.20 1.40
N ALA A 82 -0.17 0.42 1.36
CA ALA A 82 0.68 -0.12 0.32
C ALA A 82 0.64 -1.66 0.28
N ARG A 83 0.74 -2.32 1.44
CA ARG A 83 0.60 -3.77 1.57
C ARG A 83 -0.79 -4.25 1.11
N ALA A 84 -1.85 -3.56 1.52
CA ALA A 84 -3.22 -3.91 1.09
C ALA A 84 -3.34 -3.81 -0.44
N ARG A 85 -2.75 -2.76 -1.02
CA ARG A 85 -2.75 -2.57 -2.47
C ARG A 85 -1.96 -3.64 -3.22
N ILE A 86 -0.82 -4.06 -2.69
CA ILE A 86 -0.05 -5.19 -3.22
C ILE A 86 -0.93 -6.44 -3.32
N GLN A 87 -1.64 -6.77 -2.25
CA GLN A 87 -2.56 -7.90 -2.22
C GLN A 87 -3.70 -7.77 -3.22
N GLU A 88 -4.32 -6.58 -3.33
CA GLU A 88 -5.37 -6.32 -4.34
C GLU A 88 -4.86 -6.53 -5.76
N LEU A 89 -3.66 -6.01 -6.08
CA LEU A 89 -3.06 -6.17 -7.40
C LEU A 89 -2.78 -7.65 -7.73
N GLN A 90 -2.28 -8.42 -6.77
CA GLN A 90 -2.07 -9.85 -6.98
C GLN A 90 -3.40 -10.59 -7.16
N ASN A 91 -4.44 -10.23 -6.40
CA ASN A 91 -5.79 -10.81 -6.58
C ASN A 91 -6.39 -10.45 -7.96
N GLU A 92 -6.14 -9.22 -8.46
CA GLU A 92 -6.67 -8.76 -9.76
C GLU A 92 -5.90 -9.37 -10.95
N TYR A 93 -4.57 -9.48 -10.86
CA TYR A 93 -3.69 -9.82 -12.00
C TYR A 93 -2.99 -11.19 -11.86
N GLY A 94 -3.09 -11.86 -10.71
CA GLY A 94 -2.46 -13.15 -10.43
C GLY A 94 -0.94 -13.06 -10.24
N ASP A 95 -0.28 -14.22 -10.25
CA ASP A 95 1.16 -14.38 -9.97
C ASP A 95 2.09 -13.69 -11.00
N GLN A 96 1.57 -13.35 -12.18
CA GLN A 96 2.32 -12.63 -13.21
C GLN A 96 2.34 -11.12 -12.99
N CYS A 97 1.69 -10.62 -11.94
CA CYS A 97 1.69 -9.21 -11.60
C CYS A 97 3.08 -8.77 -11.15
N LYS A 98 3.76 -7.96 -11.97
CA LYS A 98 5.07 -7.40 -11.61
C LYS A 98 4.84 -6.20 -10.71
N ILE A 99 5.21 -6.33 -9.44
CA ILE A 99 5.10 -5.25 -8.45
C ILE A 99 6.48 -4.91 -7.92
N THR A 100 6.82 -3.64 -7.96
CA THR A 100 7.99 -3.10 -7.25
C THR A 100 7.55 -2.08 -6.23
N TRP A 101 7.98 -2.29 -5.00
CA TRP A 101 7.70 -1.42 -3.88
C TRP A 101 8.95 -0.65 -3.48
N LEU A 102 8.94 0.68 -3.65
CA LEU A 102 9.99 1.59 -3.23
C LEU A 102 9.63 2.13 -1.85
N VAL A 103 10.53 1.97 -0.88
CA VAL A 103 10.31 2.42 0.50
C VAL A 103 11.48 3.28 0.95
N TYR A 104 11.19 4.44 1.53
CA TYR A 104 12.20 5.33 2.06
C TYR A 104 12.80 4.76 3.35
N LYS A 105 14.02 4.21 3.25
CA LYS A 105 14.66 3.43 4.31
C LYS A 105 15.02 4.23 5.58
N PRO A 106 15.67 5.43 5.47
CA PRO A 106 16.24 6.11 6.63
C PRO A 106 15.21 6.43 7.71
N SER A 107 13.97 6.74 7.32
CA SER A 107 12.94 7.07 8.30
C SER A 107 12.50 5.85 9.11
N TYR A 108 12.39 4.68 8.48
CA TYR A 108 12.02 3.46 9.18
C TYR A 108 13.17 2.93 10.05
N GLU A 109 14.43 3.15 9.67
CA GLU A 109 15.60 2.87 10.54
C GLU A 109 15.58 3.79 11.76
N SER A 110 15.39 5.10 11.56
CA SER A 110 15.32 6.07 12.65
C SER A 110 14.15 5.77 13.59
N ARG A 111 12.99 5.43 13.05
CA ARG A 111 11.80 5.08 13.83
C ARG A 111 11.94 3.71 14.50
N SER A 112 12.63 2.74 13.89
CA SER A 112 12.99 1.46 14.52
C SER A 112 13.78 1.69 15.81
N ASN A 113 14.79 2.54 15.73
CA ASN A 113 15.63 2.87 16.88
C ASN A 113 14.84 3.61 17.98
N GLU A 114 13.96 4.55 17.58
CA GLU A 114 13.13 5.30 18.53
C GLU A 114 12.09 4.40 19.23
N ASP A 115 11.45 3.50 18.51
CA ASP A 115 10.39 2.64 19.03
C ASP A 115 10.92 1.33 19.64
N GLY A 116 12.21 0.99 19.46
CA GLY A 116 12.79 -0.29 19.85
C GLY A 116 12.16 -1.48 19.11
N LYS A 117 11.80 -1.31 17.81
CA LYS A 117 11.06 -2.30 17.03
C LYS A 117 11.75 -2.60 15.70
N PRO A 118 11.76 -3.84 15.21
CA PRO A 118 12.44 -4.22 13.97
C PRO A 118 11.60 -3.86 12.73
N LEU A 119 11.32 -2.57 12.49
CA LEU A 119 10.42 -2.13 11.41
C LEU A 119 10.93 -2.53 10.03
N ILE A 120 12.24 -2.52 9.83
CA ILE A 120 12.86 -2.95 8.56
C ILE A 120 12.51 -4.41 8.27
N SER A 121 12.73 -5.33 9.23
CA SER A 121 12.38 -6.75 9.06
C SER A 121 10.89 -6.95 8.83
N TRP A 122 10.03 -6.15 9.48
CA TRP A 122 8.59 -6.23 9.26
C TRP A 122 8.18 -5.77 7.85
N ILE A 123 8.85 -4.76 7.30
CA ILE A 123 8.63 -4.32 5.90
C ILE A 123 9.14 -5.40 4.93
N GLU A 124 10.31 -5.97 5.19
CA GLU A 124 10.88 -7.05 4.39
C GLU A 124 9.99 -8.30 4.39
N SER A 125 9.35 -8.62 5.51
CA SER A 125 8.41 -9.74 5.59
C SER A 125 7.21 -9.59 4.63
N VAL A 126 6.82 -8.36 4.28
CA VAL A 126 5.79 -8.10 3.25
C VAL A 126 6.33 -8.49 1.87
N ARG A 127 7.57 -8.10 1.54
CA ARG A 127 8.26 -8.52 0.30
C ARG A 127 8.23 -10.04 0.17
N ASP A 128 8.63 -10.75 1.23
CA ASP A 128 8.78 -12.20 1.23
C ASP A 128 7.43 -12.91 1.13
N LYS A 129 6.43 -12.41 1.89
CA LYS A 129 5.06 -12.95 1.85
C LYS A 129 4.42 -12.84 0.46
N TYR A 130 4.57 -11.68 -0.19
CA TYR A 130 3.95 -11.41 -1.49
C TYR A 130 4.88 -11.66 -2.68
N LYS A 131 6.13 -12.10 -2.44
CA LYS A 131 7.14 -12.40 -3.48
C LYS A 131 7.30 -11.26 -4.49
N ILE A 132 7.36 -10.02 -4.00
CA ILE A 132 7.51 -8.81 -4.79
C ILE A 132 8.95 -8.28 -4.75
N SER A 133 9.28 -7.35 -5.66
CA SER A 133 10.53 -6.59 -5.55
C SER A 133 10.37 -5.48 -4.52
N LEU A 134 11.25 -5.42 -3.52
CA LEU A 134 11.39 -4.30 -2.59
C LEU A 134 12.69 -3.57 -2.88
N LEU A 135 12.61 -2.27 -3.11
CA LEU A 135 13.77 -1.38 -3.21
C LEU A 135 13.74 -0.34 -2.10
N TRP A 136 14.84 -0.27 -1.39
CA TRP A 136 15.08 0.80 -0.44
C TRP A 136 15.59 2.04 -1.19
N ILE A 137 14.94 3.17 -0.98
CA ILE A 137 15.35 4.46 -1.54
C ILE A 137 15.81 5.39 -0.41
N THR A 138 16.71 6.32 -0.73
CA THR A 138 17.28 7.30 0.20
C THR A 138 17.08 8.74 -0.25
N GLU A 139 16.73 8.94 -1.52
CA GLU A 139 16.53 10.26 -2.10
C GLU A 139 15.30 10.30 -3.01
N GLY A 140 14.74 11.50 -3.24
CA GLY A 140 13.60 11.68 -4.15
C GLY A 140 13.92 11.29 -5.59
N LYS A 141 15.14 11.57 -6.04
CA LYS A 141 15.60 11.21 -7.39
C LYS A 141 15.61 9.69 -7.66
N ASP A 142 15.69 8.84 -6.62
CA ASP A 142 15.67 7.39 -6.78
C ASP A 142 14.37 6.91 -7.41
N ILE A 143 13.26 7.61 -7.14
CA ILE A 143 11.96 7.33 -7.76
C ILE A 143 12.03 7.55 -9.27
N ILE A 144 12.60 8.68 -9.71
CA ILE A 144 12.75 8.98 -11.14
C ILE A 144 13.70 8.00 -11.81
N ASN A 145 14.82 7.71 -11.16
CA ASN A 145 15.81 6.76 -11.65
C ASN A 145 15.18 5.38 -11.86
N TYR A 146 14.36 4.92 -10.89
CA TYR A 146 13.68 3.65 -11.04
C TYR A 146 12.62 3.68 -12.15
N ILE A 147 11.82 4.75 -12.24
CA ILE A 147 10.85 4.91 -13.33
C ILE A 147 11.53 4.77 -14.69
N ASN A 148 12.69 5.39 -14.86
CA ASN A 148 13.39 5.41 -16.14
C ASN A 148 14.16 4.10 -16.42
N ASN A 149 14.88 3.59 -15.42
CA ASN A 149 15.94 2.60 -15.61
C ASN A 149 15.77 1.33 -14.76
N GLY A 150 14.78 1.26 -13.88
CA GLY A 150 14.62 0.13 -12.96
C GLY A 150 14.32 -1.21 -13.63
N LYS A 151 13.81 -1.17 -14.86
CA LYS A 151 13.61 -2.31 -15.76
C LYS A 151 13.93 -1.88 -17.19
N ASP A 152 14.09 -2.85 -18.09
CA ASP A 152 14.07 -2.55 -19.51
C ASP A 152 12.69 -2.01 -19.92
N ARG A 153 12.57 -0.69 -20.05
CA ARG A 153 11.31 0.00 -20.35
C ARG A 153 10.84 -0.20 -21.78
N SER A 154 11.64 -0.76 -22.64
CA SER A 154 11.19 -1.21 -23.97
C SER A 154 10.29 -2.45 -23.85
N GLN A 155 10.57 -3.33 -22.91
CA GLN A 155 9.88 -4.60 -22.68
C GLN A 155 8.83 -4.53 -21.57
N ILE A 156 9.15 -3.85 -20.46
CA ILE A 156 8.32 -3.80 -19.26
C ILE A 156 7.97 -2.35 -18.94
N LYS A 157 6.85 -1.90 -19.50
CA LYS A 157 6.33 -0.56 -19.20
C LYS A 157 5.58 -0.52 -17.88
N ILE A 158 5.46 0.68 -17.33
CA ILE A 158 4.73 0.93 -16.08
C ILE A 158 3.23 0.93 -16.37
N ALA A 159 2.49 0.03 -15.72
CA ALA A 159 1.02 -0.08 -15.77
C ALA A 159 0.33 0.71 -14.68
N GLY A 160 1.02 0.99 -13.57
CA GLY A 160 0.50 1.77 -12.46
C GLY A 160 1.61 2.39 -11.61
N PHE A 161 1.30 3.53 -10.99
CA PHE A 161 2.16 4.20 -10.03
C PHE A 161 1.30 4.71 -8.88
N GLU A 162 1.65 4.35 -7.65
CA GLU A 162 0.92 4.77 -6.46
C GLU A 162 1.89 5.31 -5.40
N TYR A 163 1.57 6.51 -4.87
CA TYR A 163 2.34 7.15 -3.81
C TYR A 163 1.55 7.21 -2.52
N TYR A 164 2.14 6.71 -1.44
CA TYR A 164 1.68 6.78 -0.06
C TYR A 164 2.71 7.54 0.77
N GLY A 165 2.35 8.68 1.30
CA GLY A 165 3.30 9.51 2.03
C GLY A 165 2.82 10.93 2.26
N HIS A 166 3.63 11.69 2.97
CA HIS A 166 3.46 13.12 3.12
C HIS A 166 3.68 13.87 1.80
N SER A 167 3.02 15.00 1.66
CA SER A 167 3.17 15.86 0.49
C SER A 167 2.60 17.25 0.73
N ASN A 168 2.91 18.13 -0.18
CA ASN A 168 2.21 19.39 -0.40
C ASN A 168 1.77 19.47 -1.87
N ARG A 169 1.28 20.63 -2.31
CA ARG A 169 0.82 20.82 -3.69
C ARG A 169 1.89 20.61 -4.75
N HIS A 170 3.18 20.78 -4.38
CA HIS A 170 4.32 20.85 -5.30
C HIS A 170 5.29 19.68 -5.17
N ALA A 171 5.26 18.92 -4.06
CA ALA A 171 6.26 17.90 -3.80
C ALA A 171 5.69 16.70 -3.04
N PHE A 172 6.23 15.52 -3.34
CA PHE A 172 6.21 14.38 -2.43
C PHE A 172 7.27 14.62 -1.36
N LEU A 173 6.84 14.71 -0.10
CA LEU A 173 7.71 14.95 1.06
C LEU A 173 8.08 13.58 1.65
N ILE A 174 9.28 13.09 1.31
CA ILE A 174 9.63 11.69 1.47
C ILE A 174 10.17 11.40 2.88
N ASP A 175 10.88 12.37 3.49
CA ASP A 175 11.46 12.21 4.81
C ASP A 175 10.87 13.18 5.84
N TYR A 176 10.51 12.65 7.01
CA TYR A 176 10.18 13.41 8.21
C TYR A 176 10.90 12.87 9.45
N SER A 177 11.96 12.11 9.26
CA SER A 177 12.69 11.43 10.32
C SER A 177 13.92 12.18 10.82
N ASN A 178 14.08 13.46 10.44
CA ASN A 178 15.19 14.27 10.93
C ASN A 178 15.15 14.39 12.46
N ARG A 179 16.28 14.14 13.11
CA ARG A 179 16.38 14.11 14.57
C ARG A 179 16.45 15.50 15.21
N ILE A 180 16.79 16.52 14.42
CA ILE A 180 17.03 17.90 14.89
C ILE A 180 15.78 18.74 14.70
N ILE A 181 15.13 18.61 13.52
CA ILE A 181 13.96 19.40 13.14
C ILE A 181 12.83 18.51 12.63
N GLY A 182 11.59 18.85 12.99
CA GLY A 182 10.38 18.11 12.62
C GLY A 182 9.83 18.49 11.25
N VAL A 183 10.68 18.64 10.23
CA VAL A 183 10.31 19.01 8.85
C VAL A 183 10.84 17.99 7.85
N SER A 184 10.29 17.98 6.65
CA SER A 184 10.82 17.15 5.57
C SER A 184 12.21 17.62 5.15
N THR A 185 13.13 16.67 5.01
CA THR A 185 14.51 16.91 4.56
C THR A 185 14.83 16.24 3.23
N VAL A 186 13.94 15.38 2.73
CA VAL A 186 14.04 14.75 1.41
C VAL A 186 12.68 14.84 0.72
N TRP A 187 12.68 15.26 -0.52
CA TRP A 187 11.48 15.41 -1.34
C TRP A 187 11.74 15.09 -2.81
N LEU A 188 10.66 14.88 -3.56
CA LEU A 188 10.64 14.91 -5.02
C LEU A 188 9.74 16.08 -5.44
N HIS A 189 10.34 17.14 -5.95
CA HIS A 189 9.62 18.34 -6.40
C HIS A 189 9.03 18.16 -7.79
N GLU A 190 7.90 18.79 -8.07
CA GLU A 190 7.19 18.66 -9.35
C GLU A 190 8.00 19.12 -10.57
N GLU A 191 8.97 20.03 -10.40
CA GLU A 191 9.86 20.47 -11.50
C GLU A 191 10.85 19.35 -11.92
N GLU A 192 11.19 18.45 -11.02
CA GLU A 192 12.07 17.31 -11.32
C GLU A 192 11.38 16.25 -12.18
N LEU A 193 10.04 16.23 -12.23
CA LEU A 193 9.27 15.30 -13.04
C LEU A 193 9.59 15.41 -14.53
N THR A 194 10.10 16.54 -15.00
CA THR A 194 10.56 16.73 -16.39
C THR A 194 11.66 15.75 -16.80
N ARG A 195 12.35 15.16 -15.83
CA ARG A 195 13.39 14.13 -16.04
C ARG A 195 12.83 12.73 -16.28
N ILE A 196 11.51 12.54 -16.13
CA ILE A 196 10.87 11.24 -16.37
C ILE A 196 10.80 10.97 -17.87
N ASN A 197 11.26 9.76 -18.25
CA ASN A 197 11.07 9.28 -19.60
C ASN A 197 9.60 8.88 -19.81
N ARG A 198 8.89 9.67 -20.61
CA ARG A 198 7.46 9.43 -20.90
C ARG A 198 7.18 8.04 -21.50
N SER A 199 8.12 7.50 -22.27
CA SER A 199 7.96 6.19 -22.89
C SER A 199 7.96 5.03 -21.90
N SER A 200 8.36 5.27 -20.63
CA SER A 200 8.31 4.26 -19.56
C SER A 200 6.88 3.82 -19.20
N PHE A 201 5.86 4.62 -19.53
CA PHE A 201 4.47 4.35 -19.14
C PHE A 201 3.65 3.74 -20.28
N LEU A 202 2.71 2.87 -19.92
CA LEU A 202 1.61 2.49 -20.80
C LEU A 202 0.62 3.66 -20.93
N ARG A 203 0.02 3.85 -22.10
CA ARG A 203 -0.98 4.92 -22.33
C ARG A 203 -2.16 4.90 -21.35
N LYS A 204 -2.51 3.73 -20.83
CA LYS A 204 -3.62 3.52 -19.89
C LYS A 204 -3.15 3.23 -18.46
N SER A 205 -1.93 3.66 -18.10
CA SER A 205 -1.42 3.49 -16.74
C SER A 205 -2.34 4.15 -15.72
N LYS A 206 -2.50 3.48 -14.59
CA LYS A 206 -3.28 3.98 -13.45
C LYS A 206 -2.32 4.60 -12.45
N CYS A 207 -2.28 5.94 -12.36
CA CYS A 207 -1.43 6.64 -11.40
C CYS A 207 -2.29 7.31 -10.33
N ILE A 208 -1.93 7.10 -9.06
CA ILE A 208 -2.65 7.65 -7.90
C ILE A 208 -1.62 8.22 -6.92
N SER A 209 -1.91 9.39 -6.38
CA SER A 209 -1.21 9.93 -5.21
C SER A 209 -2.19 10.06 -4.04
N TYR A 210 -1.84 9.41 -2.94
CA TYR A 210 -2.53 9.54 -1.65
C TYR A 210 -1.88 10.61 -0.76
N GLY A 211 -0.96 11.39 -1.30
CA GLY A 211 -0.39 12.56 -0.62
C GLY A 211 -1.35 13.74 -0.57
N CYS A 212 -1.29 14.53 0.51
CA CYS A 212 -2.10 15.73 0.69
C CYS A 212 -1.83 16.77 -0.42
N ASN A 213 -2.89 17.41 -0.93
CA ASN A 213 -2.84 18.55 -1.87
C ASN A 213 -2.16 18.27 -3.22
N THR A 214 -1.73 17.04 -3.52
CA THR A 214 -1.04 16.71 -4.78
C THR A 214 -1.92 16.86 -6.03
N GLY A 215 -3.24 16.92 -5.86
CA GLY A 215 -4.20 17.20 -6.92
C GLY A 215 -4.20 18.63 -7.42
N GLU A 216 -3.61 19.57 -6.68
CA GLU A 216 -3.64 21.00 -7.00
C GLU A 216 -2.61 21.38 -8.08
N SER A 217 -1.35 20.92 -7.96
CA SER A 217 -0.27 21.21 -8.91
C SER A 217 0.46 19.95 -9.38
N MET A 218 1.00 19.14 -8.47
CA MET A 218 1.82 17.95 -8.75
C MET A 218 1.21 17.04 -9.82
N SER A 219 -0.10 16.76 -9.74
CA SER A 219 -0.79 15.89 -10.70
C SER A 219 -0.83 16.46 -12.12
N LYS A 220 -0.90 17.78 -12.27
CA LYS A 220 -0.87 18.46 -13.57
C LYS A 220 0.52 18.35 -14.19
N LYS A 221 1.57 18.58 -13.39
CA LYS A 221 2.98 18.44 -13.80
C LYS A 221 3.30 16.98 -14.13
N TRP A 222 2.81 16.03 -13.33
CA TRP A 222 2.91 14.59 -13.61
C TRP A 222 2.36 14.25 -14.99
N ARG A 223 1.14 14.72 -15.30
CA ARG A 223 0.53 14.49 -16.62
C ARG A 223 1.34 15.09 -17.75
N LYS A 224 1.88 16.30 -17.55
CA LYS A 224 2.74 16.97 -18.54
C LYS A 224 4.00 16.13 -18.81
N ALA A 225 4.64 15.62 -17.76
CA ALA A 225 5.87 14.83 -17.85
C ALA A 225 5.63 13.44 -18.44
N THR A 226 4.68 12.70 -17.91
CA THR A 226 4.48 11.26 -18.23
C THR A 226 3.49 11.02 -19.37
N GLY A 227 2.63 11.98 -19.67
CA GLY A 227 1.47 11.79 -20.57
C GLY A 227 0.31 11.02 -19.97
N VAL A 228 0.41 10.61 -18.70
CA VAL A 228 -0.61 9.83 -17.99
C VAL A 228 -1.20 10.66 -16.85
N SER A 229 -2.52 10.65 -16.71
CA SER A 229 -3.19 11.36 -15.61
C SER A 229 -2.92 10.69 -14.28
N MET A 230 -2.68 11.49 -13.24
CA MET A 230 -2.59 11.05 -11.85
C MET A 230 -3.85 11.48 -11.09
N ARG A 231 -4.59 10.52 -10.54
CA ARG A 231 -5.62 10.80 -9.55
C ARG A 231 -4.95 11.22 -8.25
N ALA A 232 -5.33 12.36 -7.68
CA ALA A 232 -4.65 12.90 -6.52
C ALA A 232 -5.61 13.75 -5.67
N ALA A 233 -5.30 13.92 -4.38
CA ALA A 233 -6.14 14.66 -3.46
C ALA A 233 -6.00 16.17 -3.65
N ILE A 234 -7.13 16.87 -3.70
CA ILE A 234 -7.26 18.30 -3.46
C ILE A 234 -7.64 18.44 -1.98
N GLY A 235 -6.77 19.00 -1.17
CA GLY A 235 -6.90 19.01 0.29
C GLY A 235 -6.14 17.87 0.96
N LYS A 236 -6.45 17.62 2.23
CA LYS A 236 -5.76 16.65 3.08
C LYS A 236 -6.25 15.23 2.83
N THR A 237 -5.37 14.26 3.08
CA THR A 237 -5.70 12.82 3.10
C THR A 237 -5.67 12.29 4.53
N ASP A 238 -6.50 11.28 4.78
CA ASP A 238 -6.60 10.57 6.04
C ASP A 238 -6.20 9.10 5.85
N TYR A 239 -5.32 8.63 6.72
CA TYR A 239 -4.78 7.27 6.76
C TYR A 239 -5.32 6.44 7.94
N THR A 240 -6.37 6.90 8.61
CA THR A 240 -7.00 6.13 9.70
C THR A 240 -7.56 4.81 9.20
N ASN A 241 -8.10 4.77 7.97
CA ASN A 241 -8.39 3.50 7.32
C ASN A 241 -7.08 2.85 6.85
N PRO A 242 -6.67 1.72 7.46
CA PRO A 242 -5.40 1.08 7.14
C PRO A 242 -5.34 0.40 5.77
N LEU A 243 -6.46 0.29 5.08
CA LEU A 243 -6.53 -0.36 3.78
C LEU A 243 -6.50 0.64 2.63
N LYS A 244 -7.21 1.77 2.78
CA LYS A 244 -7.32 2.75 1.71
C LYS A 244 -7.47 4.16 2.27
N PRO A 245 -6.49 5.04 2.04
CA PRO A 245 -6.59 6.43 2.46
C PRO A 245 -7.74 7.14 1.75
N THR A 246 -8.36 8.09 2.46
CA THR A 246 -9.49 8.90 1.96
C THR A 246 -9.12 10.38 1.94
N VAL A 247 -9.89 11.19 1.22
CA VAL A 247 -9.73 12.65 1.26
C VAL A 247 -10.62 13.20 2.37
N VAL A 248 -10.06 14.07 3.20
CA VAL A 248 -10.77 14.73 4.30
C VAL A 248 -11.69 15.83 3.73
N PRO A 249 -12.99 15.86 4.06
CA PRO A 249 -13.88 16.93 3.68
C PRO A 249 -13.37 18.31 4.20
N PRO A 250 -13.55 19.42 3.42
CA PRO A 250 -14.27 19.54 2.15
C PRO A 250 -13.42 19.18 0.92
N GLY A 251 -12.26 18.53 1.09
CA GLY A 251 -11.40 18.12 -0.01
C GLY A 251 -12.07 17.10 -0.96
N SER A 252 -11.45 16.89 -2.11
CA SER A 252 -11.95 15.99 -3.15
C SER A 252 -10.81 15.33 -3.92
N TRP A 253 -11.14 14.30 -4.71
CA TRP A 253 -10.21 13.79 -5.72
C TRP A 253 -10.30 14.62 -6.98
N ASN A 254 -9.13 14.92 -7.61
CA ASN A 254 -9.08 15.52 -8.93
C ASN A 254 -9.45 14.48 -9.99
N ASP A 255 -10.69 14.05 -10.06
CA ASP A 255 -11.09 13.10 -11.10
C ASP A 255 -10.84 13.71 -12.47
N SER A 256 -9.99 13.04 -13.26
CA SER A 256 -9.57 13.47 -14.59
C SER A 256 -10.75 13.69 -15.59
N LYS A 257 -11.95 13.28 -15.21
CA LYS A 257 -13.18 13.54 -15.96
C LYS A 257 -13.63 15.01 -15.92
N SER A 258 -13.21 15.80 -14.92
CA SER A 258 -13.60 17.23 -14.82
C SER A 258 -12.84 18.13 -15.79
N ILE A 259 -11.72 17.66 -16.36
CA ILE A 259 -10.90 18.46 -17.28
C ILE A 259 -11.51 18.52 -18.70
N PHE A 260 -12.48 17.69 -19.00
CA PHE A 260 -13.17 17.64 -20.31
C PHE A 260 -14.52 18.36 -20.35
N LYS A 261 -14.94 19.07 -19.31
CA LYS A 261 -16.02 20.04 -19.46
C LYS A 261 -15.49 21.21 -20.25
N ARG A 262 -15.47 21.08 -21.59
CA ARG A 262 -15.38 22.23 -22.48
C ARG A 262 -16.45 23.21 -22.03
N LYS A 263 -16.05 24.45 -21.72
CA LYS A 263 -16.98 25.58 -21.72
C LYS A 263 -17.71 25.56 -23.07
N LYS A 264 -18.99 25.29 -23.05
CA LYS A 264 -19.88 25.64 -24.14
C LYS A 264 -20.10 27.14 -24.12
#